data_8d3a3c44e8f9095608c0091dfef46dc1
#
_entry.id   8d3a3c44e8f9095608c0091dfef46dc1
#
_cell.length_a   1.000
_cell.length_b   1.000
_cell.length_c   1.000
_cell.angle_alpha   90.00
_cell.angle_beta   90.00
_cell.angle_gamma   90.00
#
_symmetry.space_group_name_H-M   'P 1'
#
loop_
_entity.id
_entity.type
_entity.pdbx_description
1 polymer ?
#
loop_
_entity_poly.entity_id
_entity_poly.type
_entity_poly.pdbx_seq_one_letter_code
_entity_poly.pdbx_strand_id
1 'polypeptide(L)'
;AEVLPPLALLAVMAPFDFVIAECSRAEHYGYMLFALAFSDSWLFGLQIVQIGLWTGAGVSKLGPRFKYTVVNMSCNSPLAPLMPSFLRALHTGFPTDMRPSRLARAASAFGTCAETCVGPLCAFGPTRYLGVVLALGFHSFIFFHLPFASVQEWNIFCMWAAVYLFGVHEFALPPSGAVHPALATVLLLGLVVVPAVGQLFPARVPFLFAFRPYAGNW
;
A
#
# COMPACT_ATOMS: atom_id res chain seq x y z
N ALA A 1 1.81 25.78 -8.83
CA ALA A 1 1.29 26.74 -7.85
C ALA A 1 0.13 26.14 -7.03
N GLU A 2 -0.80 25.40 -7.65
CA GLU A 2 -2.04 24.88 -7.01
C GLU A 2 -1.78 23.75 -6.00
N VAL A 3 -0.66 23.05 -6.09
CA VAL A 3 -0.30 21.93 -5.21
C VAL A 3 0.33 22.38 -3.89
N LEU A 4 0.89 23.59 -3.86
CA LEU A 4 1.62 24.09 -2.68
C LEU A 4 0.72 24.33 -1.45
N PRO A 5 -0.50 24.90 -1.57
CA PRO A 5 -1.36 25.10 -0.41
C PRO A 5 -1.75 23.78 0.30
N PRO A 6 -2.25 22.74 -0.39
CA PRO A 6 -2.57 21.48 0.29
C PRO A 6 -1.33 20.78 0.86
N LEU A 7 -0.17 20.87 0.20
CA LEU A 7 1.08 20.31 0.74
C LEU A 7 1.52 21.04 2.02
N ALA A 8 1.45 22.38 2.03
CA ALA A 8 1.76 23.18 3.21
C ALA A 8 0.80 22.86 4.36
N LEU A 9 -0.50 22.72 4.06
CA LEU A 9 -1.51 22.37 5.06
C LEU A 9 -1.20 21.01 5.69
N LEU A 10 -0.91 19.98 4.89
CA LEU A 10 -0.51 18.65 5.40
C LEU A 10 0.75 18.73 6.26
N ALA A 11 1.76 19.48 5.84
CA ALA A 11 3.01 19.64 6.59
C ALA A 11 2.80 20.34 7.94
N VAL A 12 1.86 21.28 8.01
CA VAL A 12 1.52 21.98 9.25
C VAL A 12 0.65 21.10 10.15
N MET A 13 -0.33 20.39 9.59
CA MET A 13 -1.30 19.61 10.39
C MET A 13 -0.72 18.30 10.93
N ALA A 14 0.13 17.60 10.17
CA ALA A 14 0.65 16.30 10.53
C ALA A 14 1.35 16.23 11.91
N PRO A 15 2.15 17.23 12.34
CA PRO A 15 2.74 17.24 13.67
C PRO A 15 1.75 17.45 14.83
N PHE A 16 0.59 18.07 14.56
CA PHE A 16 -0.40 18.43 15.58
C PHE A 16 -1.54 17.41 15.69
N ASP A 17 -1.86 16.72 14.61
CA ASP A 17 -2.93 15.73 14.60
C ASP A 17 -2.49 14.47 13.84
N PHE A 18 -1.99 13.51 14.60
CA PHE A 18 -1.55 12.23 14.08
C PHE A 18 -2.70 11.41 13.48
N VAL A 19 -3.91 11.52 14.04
CA VAL A 19 -5.08 10.79 13.55
C VAL A 19 -5.51 11.32 12.19
N ILE A 20 -5.49 12.63 12.00
CA ILE A 20 -5.77 13.24 10.68
C ILE A 20 -4.71 12.78 9.66
N ALA A 21 -3.42 12.80 10.04
CA ALA A 21 -2.35 12.35 9.17
C ALA A 21 -2.54 10.88 8.75
N GLU A 22 -2.91 10.00 9.69
CA GLU A 22 -3.16 8.60 9.42
C GLU A 22 -4.41 8.38 8.57
N CYS A 23 -5.54 8.99 8.95
CA CYS A 23 -6.81 8.83 8.24
C CYS A 23 -6.78 9.43 6.84
N SER A 24 -6.03 10.52 6.64
CA SER A 24 -5.87 11.17 5.33
C SER A 24 -4.79 10.53 4.44
N ARG A 25 -4.15 9.46 4.89
CA ARG A 25 -3.05 8.83 4.16
C ARG A 25 -1.95 9.83 3.77
N ALA A 26 -1.60 10.73 4.70
CA ALA A 26 -0.65 11.78 4.45
C ALA A 26 0.72 11.26 3.97
N GLU A 27 1.14 10.10 4.46
CA GLU A 27 2.35 9.41 4.03
C GLU A 27 2.33 8.99 2.55
N HIS A 28 1.17 8.74 1.96
CA HIS A 28 1.00 8.42 0.56
C HIS A 28 0.71 9.68 -0.27
N TYR A 29 -0.37 10.38 0.06
CA TYR A 29 -0.81 11.54 -0.68
C TYR A 29 0.16 12.73 -0.54
N GLY A 30 0.84 12.85 0.60
CA GLY A 30 1.88 13.87 0.80
C GLY A 30 3.05 13.71 -0.17
N TYR A 31 3.55 12.48 -0.37
CA TYR A 31 4.60 12.22 -1.37
C TYR A 31 4.10 12.45 -2.80
N MET A 32 2.85 12.06 -3.10
CA MET A 32 2.28 12.32 -4.43
C MET A 32 2.11 13.82 -4.70
N LEU A 33 1.57 14.58 -3.75
CA LEU A 33 1.47 16.04 -3.86
C LEU A 33 2.84 16.70 -3.99
N PHE A 34 3.84 16.20 -3.25
CA PHE A 34 5.20 16.69 -3.38
C PHE A 34 5.77 16.41 -4.78
N ALA A 35 5.55 15.22 -5.34
CA ALA A 35 5.97 14.89 -6.70
C ALA A 35 5.31 15.79 -7.75
N LEU A 36 4.02 16.11 -7.59
CA LEU A 36 3.29 17.02 -8.48
C LEU A 36 3.81 18.47 -8.46
N ALA A 37 4.61 18.86 -7.46
CA ALA A 37 5.25 20.19 -7.43
C ALA A 37 6.39 20.32 -8.46
N PHE A 38 6.85 19.22 -9.07
CA PHE A 38 7.96 19.19 -10.03
C PHE A 38 7.45 18.89 -11.44
N SER A 39 7.23 19.91 -12.25
CA SER A 39 6.60 19.82 -13.58
C SER A 39 7.23 18.80 -14.53
N ASP A 40 8.53 18.63 -14.48
CA ASP A 40 9.28 17.79 -15.44
C ASP A 40 9.43 16.32 -14.97
N SER A 41 9.15 16.05 -13.69
CA SER A 41 9.38 14.74 -13.07
C SER A 41 8.15 14.20 -12.32
N TRP A 42 7.01 14.87 -12.42
CA TRP A 42 5.83 14.53 -11.62
C TRP A 42 5.33 13.10 -11.85
N LEU A 43 5.26 12.68 -13.12
CA LEU A 43 4.76 11.34 -13.47
C LEU A 43 5.68 10.25 -12.92
N PHE A 44 6.99 10.40 -13.12
CA PHE A 44 7.98 9.50 -12.53
C PHE A 44 7.89 9.47 -11.00
N GLY A 45 7.76 10.64 -10.37
CA GLY A 45 7.57 10.75 -8.92
C GLY A 45 6.33 9.98 -8.44
N LEU A 46 5.17 10.16 -9.08
CA LEU A 46 3.95 9.43 -8.75
C LEU A 46 4.11 7.91 -8.93
N GLN A 47 4.75 7.48 -10.02
CA GLN A 47 5.01 6.07 -10.27
C GLN A 47 5.91 5.46 -9.19
N ILE A 48 6.98 6.14 -8.80
CA ILE A 48 7.89 5.67 -7.73
C ILE A 48 7.18 5.62 -6.38
N VAL A 49 6.36 6.62 -6.05
CA VAL A 49 5.56 6.61 -4.81
C VAL A 49 4.64 5.40 -4.79
N GLN A 50 3.94 5.13 -5.89
CA GLN A 50 3.01 4.01 -5.96
C GLN A 50 3.71 2.64 -5.92
N ILE A 51 4.85 2.48 -6.59
CA ILE A 51 5.69 1.27 -6.52
C ILE A 51 6.17 1.06 -5.08
N GLY A 52 6.71 2.11 -4.45
CA GLY A 52 7.20 2.08 -3.08
C GLY A 52 6.11 1.69 -2.08
N LEU A 53 4.91 2.26 -2.25
CA LEU A 53 3.76 1.94 -1.41
C LEU A 53 3.39 0.44 -1.49
N TRP A 54 3.16 -0.10 -2.68
CA TRP A 54 2.79 -1.51 -2.84
C TRP A 54 3.88 -2.45 -2.34
N THR A 55 5.12 -2.19 -2.71
CA THR A 55 6.26 -3.01 -2.29
C THR A 55 6.44 -2.96 -0.77
N GLY A 56 6.42 -1.76 -0.19
CA GLY A 56 6.56 -1.56 1.25
C GLY A 56 5.41 -2.18 2.04
N ALA A 57 4.16 -1.98 1.59
CA ALA A 57 2.99 -2.57 2.22
C ALA A 57 3.02 -4.11 2.15
N GLY A 58 3.42 -4.69 1.02
CA GLY A 58 3.59 -6.13 0.88
C GLY A 58 4.69 -6.67 1.80
N VAL A 59 5.89 -6.08 1.78
CA VAL A 59 7.02 -6.48 2.64
C VAL A 59 6.64 -6.39 4.12
N SER A 60 5.89 -5.37 4.53
CA SER A 60 5.46 -5.21 5.92
C SER A 60 4.57 -6.37 6.41
N LYS A 61 3.93 -7.10 5.51
CA LYS A 61 3.08 -8.27 5.81
C LYS A 61 3.84 -9.59 5.94
N LEU A 62 5.15 -9.60 5.76
CA LEU A 62 5.99 -10.81 5.90
C LEU A 62 6.07 -11.36 7.34
N GLY A 63 5.29 -10.84 8.27
CA GLY A 63 5.24 -11.29 9.65
C GLY A 63 4.28 -12.47 9.90
N PRO A 64 4.46 -13.18 11.04
CA PRO A 64 3.63 -14.34 11.40
C PRO A 64 2.18 -13.97 11.75
N ARG A 65 1.87 -12.69 11.91
CA ARG A 65 0.56 -12.20 12.37
C ARG A 65 -0.43 -11.95 11.24
N PHE A 66 0.03 -11.67 10.02
CA PHE A 66 -0.83 -11.27 8.91
C PHE A 66 -1.91 -12.32 8.55
N LYS A 67 -1.65 -13.61 8.77
CA LYS A 67 -2.66 -14.68 8.62
C LYS A 67 -3.91 -14.48 9.49
N TYR A 68 -3.77 -13.87 10.67
CA TYR A 68 -4.92 -13.54 11.54
C TYR A 68 -5.71 -12.35 10.98
N THR A 69 -5.01 -11.38 10.40
CA THR A 69 -5.65 -10.25 9.71
C THR A 69 -6.50 -10.74 8.54
N VAL A 70 -5.98 -11.67 7.72
CA VAL A 70 -6.74 -12.27 6.61
C VAL A 70 -8.01 -12.97 7.09
N VAL A 71 -7.93 -13.75 8.18
CA VAL A 71 -9.12 -14.40 8.77
C VAL A 71 -10.12 -13.35 9.26
N ASN A 72 -9.66 -12.35 10.02
CA ASN A 72 -10.53 -11.29 10.53
C ASN A 72 -11.21 -10.50 9.41
N MET A 73 -10.47 -10.11 8.37
CA MET A 73 -11.04 -9.44 7.20
C MET A 73 -12.14 -10.28 6.55
N SER A 74 -11.86 -11.56 6.31
CA SER A 74 -12.82 -12.46 5.65
C SER A 74 -14.07 -12.69 6.51
N CYS A 75 -13.91 -12.87 7.82
CA CYS A 75 -15.04 -13.12 8.73
C CYS A 75 -15.93 -11.88 8.96
N ASN A 76 -15.35 -10.67 8.86
CA ASN A 76 -16.09 -9.42 9.03
C ASN A 76 -16.48 -8.77 7.68
N SER A 77 -16.25 -9.46 6.57
CA SER A 77 -16.64 -9.01 5.25
C SER A 77 -18.16 -8.95 5.09
N PRO A 78 -18.72 -7.95 4.41
CA PRO A 78 -20.13 -7.97 3.99
C PRO A 78 -20.51 -9.20 3.18
N LEU A 79 -19.55 -9.86 2.53
CA LEU A 79 -19.75 -11.09 1.77
C LEU A 79 -19.68 -12.36 2.63
N ALA A 80 -19.31 -12.25 3.90
CA ALA A 80 -19.20 -13.39 4.83
C ALA A 80 -20.44 -14.29 4.86
N PRO A 81 -21.69 -13.77 4.91
CA PRO A 81 -22.87 -14.59 4.90
C PRO A 81 -23.05 -15.46 3.65
N LEU A 82 -22.45 -15.07 2.53
CA LEU A 82 -22.51 -15.79 1.26
C LEU A 82 -21.50 -16.95 1.15
N MET A 83 -20.51 -17.00 2.05
CA MET A 83 -19.39 -17.94 1.98
C MET A 83 -19.13 -18.71 3.29
N PRO A 84 -20.15 -19.27 3.97
CA PRO A 84 -19.97 -19.84 5.31
C PRO A 84 -18.99 -21.03 5.34
N SER A 85 -18.97 -21.85 4.30
CA SER A 85 -18.06 -23.00 4.20
C SER A 85 -16.60 -22.57 4.05
N PHE A 86 -16.34 -21.54 3.23
CA PHE A 86 -15.01 -20.96 3.09
C PHE A 86 -14.52 -20.37 4.41
N LEU A 87 -15.36 -19.60 5.11
CA LEU A 87 -14.98 -19.01 6.39
C LEU A 87 -14.64 -20.07 7.45
N ARG A 88 -15.41 -21.17 7.52
CA ARG A 88 -15.06 -22.31 8.39
C ARG A 88 -13.70 -22.90 8.03
N ALA A 89 -13.41 -23.05 6.73
CA ALA A 89 -12.14 -23.60 6.24
C ALA A 89 -10.91 -22.71 6.53
N LEU A 90 -11.13 -21.41 6.83
CA LEU A 90 -10.06 -20.53 7.28
C LEU A 90 -9.58 -20.84 8.70
N HIS A 91 -10.35 -21.61 9.49
CA HIS A 91 -10.01 -22.01 10.84
C HIS A 91 -9.58 -23.47 10.90
N THR A 92 -8.73 -23.84 11.84
CA THR A 92 -8.20 -25.20 12.00
C THR A 92 -9.31 -26.17 12.41
N GLY A 93 -10.25 -25.74 13.28
CA GLY A 93 -11.32 -26.59 13.77
C GLY A 93 -12.50 -25.79 14.31
N PHE A 94 -13.17 -25.06 13.40
CA PHE A 94 -14.34 -24.23 13.76
C PHE A 94 -15.47 -25.07 14.36
N PRO A 95 -16.13 -24.65 15.46
CA PRO A 95 -15.89 -23.41 16.23
C PRO A 95 -14.91 -23.55 17.41
N THR A 96 -14.39 -24.75 17.67
CA THR A 96 -13.60 -25.06 18.87
C THR A 96 -12.13 -24.61 18.75
N ASP A 97 -11.57 -24.59 17.54
CA ASP A 97 -10.21 -24.12 17.27
C ASP A 97 -10.25 -23.03 16.19
N MET A 98 -10.17 -21.78 16.63
CA MET A 98 -10.23 -20.58 15.79
C MET A 98 -8.85 -20.16 15.24
N ARG A 99 -7.81 -20.95 15.45
CA ARG A 99 -6.49 -20.64 14.87
C ARG A 99 -6.54 -20.70 13.34
N PRO A 100 -5.75 -19.83 12.64
CA PRO A 100 -5.68 -19.85 11.19
C PRO A 100 -5.27 -21.21 10.63
N SER A 101 -6.06 -21.74 9.72
CA SER A 101 -5.82 -23.02 9.03
C SER A 101 -4.63 -22.92 8.06
N ARG A 102 -4.31 -24.05 7.41
CA ARG A 102 -3.34 -24.06 6.30
C ARG A 102 -3.82 -23.20 5.13
N LEU A 103 -5.13 -23.19 4.86
CA LEU A 103 -5.72 -22.34 3.81
C LEU A 103 -5.53 -20.85 4.13
N ALA A 104 -5.82 -20.42 5.36
CA ALA A 104 -5.62 -19.03 5.77
C ALA A 104 -4.14 -18.60 5.67
N ARG A 105 -3.21 -19.49 6.00
CA ARG A 105 -1.77 -19.24 5.87
C ARG A 105 -1.36 -19.11 4.39
N ALA A 106 -1.86 -19.99 3.54
CA ALA A 106 -1.59 -19.94 2.10
C ALA A 106 -2.17 -18.66 1.46
N ALA A 107 -3.42 -18.31 1.80
CA ALA A 107 -4.06 -17.07 1.34
C ALA A 107 -3.28 -15.82 1.80
N SER A 108 -2.82 -15.81 3.06
CA SER A 108 -1.97 -14.74 3.59
C SER A 108 -0.64 -14.62 2.83
N ALA A 109 0.06 -15.73 2.60
CA ALA A 109 1.31 -15.74 1.85
C ALA A 109 1.11 -15.28 0.41
N PHE A 110 0.05 -15.77 -0.25
CA PHE A 110 -0.31 -15.32 -1.61
C PHE A 110 -0.58 -13.83 -1.67
N GLY A 111 -1.41 -13.29 -0.75
CA GLY A 111 -1.72 -11.86 -0.69
C GLY A 111 -0.47 -11.01 -0.47
N THR A 112 0.42 -11.44 0.44
CA THR A 112 1.70 -10.77 0.69
C THR A 112 2.59 -10.76 -0.55
N CYS A 113 2.75 -11.90 -1.21
CA CYS A 113 3.55 -12.00 -2.44
C CYS A 113 2.95 -11.17 -3.57
N ALA A 114 1.62 -11.26 -3.78
CA ALA A 114 0.93 -10.53 -4.81
C ALA A 114 1.17 -9.02 -4.64
N GLU A 115 0.92 -8.48 -3.45
CA GLU A 115 1.09 -7.05 -3.17
C GLU A 115 2.55 -6.60 -3.31
N THR A 116 3.51 -7.39 -2.81
CA THR A 116 4.94 -7.07 -2.95
C THR A 116 5.36 -7.02 -4.42
N CYS A 117 4.79 -7.90 -5.25
CA CYS A 117 5.15 -8.01 -6.67
C CYS A 117 4.45 -6.98 -7.57
N VAL A 118 3.30 -6.43 -7.17
CA VAL A 118 2.54 -5.46 -8.00
C VAL A 118 3.45 -4.31 -8.48
N GLY A 119 4.15 -3.65 -7.58
CA GLY A 119 5.03 -2.53 -7.92
C GLY A 119 6.11 -2.90 -8.94
N PRO A 120 6.97 -3.89 -8.65
CA PRO A 120 7.96 -4.38 -9.61
C PRO A 120 7.38 -4.84 -10.95
N LEU A 121 6.25 -5.54 -10.96
CA LEU A 121 5.59 -5.97 -12.20
C LEU A 121 5.11 -4.78 -13.03
N CYS A 122 4.56 -3.74 -12.40
CA CYS A 122 4.15 -2.52 -13.06
C CYS A 122 5.35 -1.73 -13.64
N ALA A 123 6.49 -1.78 -12.96
CA ALA A 123 7.71 -1.08 -13.38
C ALA A 123 8.43 -1.76 -14.55
N PHE A 124 8.24 -3.06 -14.77
CA PHE A 124 8.89 -3.79 -15.85
C PHE A 124 7.97 -3.89 -17.07
N GLY A 125 8.34 -3.25 -18.19
CA GLY A 125 7.51 -3.12 -19.37
C GLY A 125 6.82 -4.40 -19.83
N PRO A 126 7.52 -5.54 -20.00
CA PRO A 126 6.91 -6.81 -20.42
C PRO A 126 5.82 -7.35 -19.48
N THR A 127 5.89 -7.05 -18.19
CA THR A 127 4.91 -7.51 -17.19
C THR A 127 3.94 -6.43 -16.71
N ARG A 128 4.06 -5.22 -17.24
CA ARG A 128 3.29 -4.05 -16.82
C ARG A 128 1.80 -4.30 -16.67
N TYR A 129 1.18 -4.85 -17.72
CA TYR A 129 -0.26 -5.12 -17.71
C TYR A 129 -0.66 -6.25 -16.74
N LEU A 130 0.21 -7.23 -16.52
CA LEU A 130 0.01 -8.23 -15.46
C LEU A 130 0.02 -7.56 -14.08
N GLY A 131 0.94 -6.62 -13.83
CA GLY A 131 0.98 -5.82 -12.62
C GLY A 131 -0.30 -5.03 -12.41
N VAL A 132 -0.80 -4.36 -13.46
CA VAL A 132 -2.07 -3.61 -13.42
C VAL A 132 -3.26 -4.51 -13.10
N VAL A 133 -3.39 -5.66 -13.77
CA VAL A 133 -4.48 -6.62 -13.53
C VAL A 133 -4.41 -7.16 -12.09
N LEU A 134 -3.22 -7.49 -11.61
CA LEU A 134 -3.01 -7.96 -10.24
C LEU A 134 -3.37 -6.88 -9.22
N ALA A 135 -2.99 -5.62 -9.46
CA ALA A 135 -3.38 -4.48 -8.62
C ALA A 135 -4.89 -4.32 -8.56
N LEU A 136 -5.56 -4.34 -9.71
CA LEU A 136 -7.02 -4.22 -9.79
C LEU A 136 -7.71 -5.35 -9.02
N GLY A 137 -7.29 -6.59 -9.21
CA GLY A 137 -7.85 -7.75 -8.50
C GLY A 137 -7.63 -7.67 -6.99
N PHE A 138 -6.42 -7.32 -6.56
CA PHE A 138 -6.06 -7.21 -5.16
C PHE A 138 -6.83 -6.08 -4.45
N HIS A 139 -6.86 -4.88 -5.02
CA HIS A 139 -7.57 -3.74 -4.43
C HIS A 139 -9.09 -3.91 -4.49
N SER A 140 -9.63 -4.53 -5.53
CA SER A 140 -11.04 -4.92 -5.58
C SER A 140 -11.39 -5.91 -4.46
N PHE A 141 -10.54 -6.92 -4.24
CA PHE A 141 -10.72 -7.85 -3.14
C PHE A 141 -10.80 -7.12 -1.79
N ILE A 142 -9.85 -6.22 -1.50
CA ILE A 142 -9.85 -5.46 -0.24
C ILE A 142 -11.10 -4.56 -0.16
N PHE A 143 -11.45 -3.86 -1.24
CA PHE A 143 -12.60 -2.97 -1.31
C PHE A 143 -13.91 -3.67 -0.91
N PHE A 144 -14.15 -4.89 -1.42
CA PHE A 144 -15.35 -5.66 -1.10
C PHE A 144 -15.29 -6.37 0.27
N HIS A 145 -14.11 -6.53 0.88
CA HIS A 145 -13.95 -7.24 2.14
C HIS A 145 -13.83 -6.33 3.37
N LEU A 146 -13.49 -5.06 3.19
CA LEU A 146 -13.32 -4.09 4.28
C LEU A 146 -14.26 -2.89 4.11
N PRO A 147 -15.42 -2.86 4.80
CA PRO A 147 -16.41 -1.81 4.63
C PRO A 147 -16.10 -0.52 5.39
N PHE A 148 -14.84 -0.14 5.49
CA PHE A 148 -14.41 1.11 6.11
C PHE A 148 -14.20 2.18 5.05
N ALA A 149 -14.86 3.33 5.19
CA ALA A 149 -14.86 4.40 4.19
C ALA A 149 -13.45 4.84 3.75
N SER A 150 -12.53 5.03 4.70
CA SER A 150 -11.14 5.42 4.40
C SER A 150 -10.35 4.32 3.66
N VAL A 151 -10.67 3.04 3.92
CA VAL A 151 -10.05 1.91 3.21
C VAL A 151 -10.63 1.79 1.81
N GLN A 152 -11.93 1.96 1.66
CA GLN A 152 -12.60 1.88 0.36
C GLN A 152 -12.13 2.99 -0.59
N GLU A 153 -12.10 4.24 -0.12
CA GLU A 153 -11.59 5.38 -0.86
C GLU A 153 -10.15 5.12 -1.37
N TRP A 154 -9.28 4.67 -0.48
CA TRP A 154 -7.89 4.42 -0.81
C TRP A 154 -7.71 3.28 -1.82
N ASN A 155 -8.51 2.22 -1.75
CA ASN A 155 -8.45 1.14 -2.73
C ASN A 155 -8.96 1.58 -4.11
N ILE A 156 -10.01 2.42 -4.18
CA ILE A 156 -10.45 3.04 -5.45
C ILE A 156 -9.30 3.87 -6.05
N PHE A 157 -8.65 4.69 -5.22
CA PHE A 157 -7.52 5.49 -5.68
C PHE A 157 -6.36 4.62 -6.19
N CYS A 158 -6.00 3.55 -5.48
CA CYS A 158 -4.95 2.63 -5.92
C CYS A 158 -5.29 1.91 -7.23
N MET A 159 -6.56 1.53 -7.44
CA MET A 159 -7.01 0.97 -8.71
C MET A 159 -6.90 1.99 -9.86
N TRP A 160 -7.35 3.22 -9.62
CA TRP A 160 -7.18 4.31 -10.58
C TRP A 160 -5.70 4.57 -10.87
N ALA A 161 -4.86 4.66 -9.84
CA ALA A 161 -3.42 4.86 -9.98
C ALA A 161 -2.75 3.73 -10.80
N ALA A 162 -3.15 2.47 -10.58
CA ALA A 162 -2.65 1.36 -11.38
C ALA A 162 -2.96 1.52 -12.87
N VAL A 163 -4.20 1.86 -13.20
CA VAL A 163 -4.61 2.07 -14.58
C VAL A 163 -3.94 3.31 -15.18
N TYR A 164 -4.00 4.43 -14.49
CA TYR A 164 -3.49 5.68 -15.03
C TYR A 164 -1.95 5.68 -15.11
N LEU A 165 -1.27 5.36 -14.01
CA LEU A 165 0.19 5.48 -13.94
C LEU A 165 0.93 4.37 -14.70
N PHE A 166 0.32 3.19 -14.86
CA PHE A 166 1.00 2.04 -15.47
C PHE A 166 0.22 1.41 -16.63
N GLY A 167 -1.09 1.56 -16.69
CA GLY A 167 -1.89 1.11 -17.84
C GLY A 167 -1.76 2.08 -19.01
N VAL A 168 -1.93 3.39 -18.75
CA VAL A 168 -1.86 4.45 -19.77
C VAL A 168 -0.41 4.88 -20.02
N HIS A 169 0.37 5.06 -18.94
CA HIS A 169 1.76 5.51 -19.02
C HIS A 169 2.72 4.35 -18.76
N GLU A 170 3.79 4.27 -19.53
CA GLU A 170 4.85 3.31 -19.28
C GLU A 170 5.83 3.87 -18.25
N PHE A 171 6.30 3.00 -17.34
CA PHE A 171 7.38 3.35 -16.45
C PHE A 171 8.69 3.37 -17.21
N ALA A 172 9.37 4.50 -17.19
CA ALA A 172 10.69 4.65 -17.76
C ALA A 172 11.60 5.38 -16.76
N LEU A 173 12.82 4.88 -16.63
CA LEU A 173 13.82 5.61 -15.86
C LEU A 173 14.20 6.89 -16.62
N PRO A 174 14.07 8.07 -16.00
CA PRO A 174 14.47 9.31 -16.64
C PRO A 174 15.99 9.34 -16.88
N PRO A 175 16.46 10.10 -17.85
CA PRO A 175 17.89 10.33 -18.06
C PRO A 175 18.57 10.84 -16.80
N SER A 176 19.86 10.56 -16.65
CA SER A 176 20.65 11.04 -15.51
C SER A 176 20.53 12.57 -15.40
N GLY A 177 20.21 13.06 -14.22
CA GLY A 177 20.02 14.49 -13.94
C GLY A 177 18.65 15.07 -14.32
N ALA A 178 17.75 14.30 -14.93
CA ALA A 178 16.40 14.78 -15.29
C ALA A 178 15.46 14.86 -14.09
N VAL A 179 15.71 14.09 -13.02
CA VAL A 179 14.93 14.17 -11.78
C VAL A 179 15.47 15.29 -10.90
N HIS A 180 14.58 16.18 -10.46
CA HIS A 180 14.98 17.25 -9.55
C HIS A 180 15.60 16.66 -8.26
N PRO A 181 16.79 17.14 -7.80
CA PRO A 181 17.50 16.55 -6.67
C PRO A 181 16.66 16.49 -5.37
N ALA A 182 15.86 17.51 -5.09
CA ALA A 182 14.99 17.52 -3.93
C ALA A 182 13.93 16.40 -3.99
N LEU A 183 13.32 16.16 -5.17
CA LEU A 183 12.37 15.07 -5.36
C LEU A 183 13.06 13.72 -5.16
N ALA A 184 14.21 13.50 -5.79
CA ALA A 184 14.98 12.27 -5.65
C ALA A 184 15.35 12.01 -4.17
N THR A 185 15.81 13.04 -3.46
CA THR A 185 16.18 12.93 -2.04
C THR A 185 14.98 12.56 -1.17
N VAL A 186 13.85 13.24 -1.33
CA VAL A 186 12.64 12.99 -0.51
C VAL A 186 12.10 11.59 -0.80
N LEU A 187 12.05 11.16 -2.06
CA LEU A 187 11.60 9.82 -2.41
C LEU A 187 12.54 8.73 -1.89
N LEU A 188 13.86 8.92 -2.00
CA LEU A 188 14.84 7.97 -1.46
C LEU A 188 14.73 7.87 0.07
N LEU A 189 14.68 8.99 0.76
CA LEU A 189 14.57 9.01 2.22
C LEU A 189 13.24 8.42 2.67
N GLY A 190 12.11 8.87 2.10
CA GLY A 190 10.77 8.50 2.54
C GLY A 190 10.36 7.08 2.17
N LEU A 191 10.71 6.60 0.98
CA LEU A 191 10.25 5.31 0.48
C LEU A 191 11.25 4.16 0.67
N VAL A 192 12.52 4.46 0.93
CA VAL A 192 13.57 3.44 1.08
C VAL A 192 14.23 3.51 2.45
N VAL A 193 14.87 4.65 2.78
CA VAL A 193 15.71 4.75 3.98
C VAL A 193 14.86 4.67 5.25
N VAL A 194 13.81 5.47 5.37
CA VAL A 194 12.97 5.49 6.58
C VAL A 194 12.23 4.16 6.79
N PRO A 195 11.60 3.53 5.78
CA PRO A 195 11.04 2.18 5.95
C PRO A 195 12.08 1.12 6.33
N ALA A 196 13.28 1.14 5.71
CA ALA A 196 14.34 0.20 6.05
C ALA A 196 14.82 0.39 7.51
N VAL A 197 15.06 1.63 7.93
CA VAL A 197 15.44 1.95 9.32
C VAL A 197 14.31 1.57 10.28
N GLY A 198 13.05 1.78 9.90
CA GLY A 198 11.88 1.38 10.68
C GLY A 198 11.76 -0.13 10.87
N GLN A 199 12.15 -0.93 9.88
CA GLN A 199 12.22 -2.39 10.04
C GLN A 199 13.36 -2.84 10.94
N LEU A 200 14.52 -2.17 10.85
CA LEU A 200 15.69 -2.49 11.69
C LEU A 200 15.54 -2.00 13.13
N PHE A 201 14.90 -0.84 13.33
CA PHE A 201 14.77 -0.18 14.63
C PHE A 201 13.31 0.18 14.94
N PRO A 202 12.41 -0.82 15.07
CA PRO A 202 10.98 -0.59 15.20
C PRO A 202 10.56 0.21 16.44
N ALA A 203 11.39 0.24 17.48
CA ALA A 203 11.12 1.03 18.68
C ALA A 203 11.44 2.53 18.53
N ARG A 204 12.20 2.91 17.50
CA ARG A 204 12.66 4.30 17.29
C ARG A 204 11.96 5.01 16.13
N VAL A 205 11.50 4.26 15.14
CA VAL A 205 10.80 4.81 13.96
C VAL A 205 9.32 4.48 14.10
N PRO A 206 8.45 5.50 14.10
CA PRO A 206 7.01 5.30 14.14
C PRO A 206 6.55 4.37 13.02
N PHE A 207 5.59 3.52 13.34
CA PHE A 207 5.11 2.48 12.43
C PHE A 207 4.52 3.04 11.12
N LEU A 208 3.97 4.26 11.13
CA LEU A 208 3.48 4.93 9.92
C LEU A 208 4.56 5.13 8.86
N PHE A 209 5.71 5.64 9.27
CA PHE A 209 6.81 5.89 8.35
C PHE A 209 7.47 4.60 7.84
N ALA A 210 7.27 3.49 8.54
CA ALA A 210 7.83 2.19 8.13
C ALA A 210 6.85 1.32 7.33
N PHE A 211 5.69 1.86 6.92
CA PHE A 211 4.61 1.14 6.25
C PHE A 211 4.07 -0.08 7.03
N ARG A 212 4.32 -0.13 8.35
CA ARG A 212 3.86 -1.23 9.21
C ARG A 212 2.35 -1.25 9.49
N PRO A 213 1.60 -0.12 9.46
CA PRO A 213 0.15 -0.14 9.64
C PRO A 213 -0.58 -0.99 8.63
N TYR A 214 -0.04 -1.11 7.43
CA TYR A 214 -0.65 -1.90 6.35
C TYR A 214 -0.56 -3.42 6.58
N ALA A 215 0.20 -3.85 7.57
CA ALA A 215 0.43 -5.26 7.88
C ALA A 215 -0.43 -5.81 9.02
N GLY A 216 -1.11 -4.96 9.79
CA GLY A 216 -1.71 -5.37 11.04
C GLY A 216 -0.68 -5.94 12.05
N ASN A 217 0.56 -5.48 12.01
CA ASN A 217 1.67 -5.93 12.86
C ASN A 217 1.93 -4.92 14.00
N TRP A 218 0.88 -4.51 14.66
CA TRP A 218 0.96 -3.68 15.87
C TRP A 218 1.43 -4.48 17.08
#